data_94fbf2a48d39b73d12fd73e38580bd2e
#
_entry.id   94fbf2a48d39b73d12fd73e38580bd2e
#
_cell.length_a   1.000
_cell.length_b   1.000
_cell.length_c   1.000
_cell.angle_alpha   90.00
_cell.angle_beta   90.00
_cell.angle_gamma   90.00
#
_symmetry.space_group_name_H-M   'P 1'
#
loop_
_entity.id
_entity.type
_entity.pdbx_description
1 polymer ?
#
loop_
_entity_poly.entity_id
_entity_poly.type
_entity_poly.pdbx_seq_one_letter_code
_entity_poly.pdbx_strand_id
1 'polypeptide(L)'
;EAYRKIKRLYWDDEAPYYDEERLKMIDKTVCPIDIVCSHTAPSFCYPQTKEGLDYWLTHDKNLSEDLDNERKVFDNIYSYLKENGFELSKWCYGHFHKHNTEYIDGVKFCLLDMDRGVKLDTECIN
;
A
#
# COMPACT_ATOMS: atom_id res chain seq x y z
N GLU A 1 -0.99 -1.84 -14.44
CA GLU A 1 0.33 -2.28 -14.95
C GLU A 1 0.25 -2.90 -16.35
N ALA A 2 -0.57 -3.93 -16.59
CA ALA A 2 -0.67 -4.60 -17.89
C ALA A 2 -0.91 -3.61 -19.04
N TYR A 3 -1.81 -2.64 -18.88
CA TYR A 3 -2.04 -1.59 -19.88
C TYR A 3 -0.80 -0.72 -20.11
N ARG A 4 -0.09 -0.36 -19.05
CA ARG A 4 1.13 0.46 -19.14
C ARG A 4 2.26 -0.30 -19.82
N LYS A 5 2.43 -1.59 -19.54
CA LYS A 5 3.40 -2.47 -20.23
C LYS A 5 3.10 -2.55 -21.74
N ILE A 6 1.83 -2.76 -22.14
CA ILE A 6 1.41 -2.80 -23.55
C ILE A 6 1.68 -1.47 -24.25
N LYS A 7 1.45 -0.35 -23.59
CA LYS A 7 1.64 1.00 -24.13
C LYS A 7 3.07 1.53 -23.97
N ARG A 8 4.00 0.75 -23.43
CA ARG A 8 5.37 1.15 -23.11
C ARG A 8 5.43 2.36 -22.16
N LEU A 9 4.48 2.43 -21.23
CA LEU A 9 4.38 3.44 -20.16
C LEU A 9 4.79 2.88 -18.81
N TYR A 10 5.54 1.79 -18.80
CA TYR A 10 6.02 1.09 -17.62
C TYR A 10 7.55 1.14 -17.59
N TRP A 11 8.11 1.42 -16.42
CA TRP A 11 9.53 1.33 -16.14
C TRP A 11 9.79 0.13 -15.24
N ASP A 12 10.82 -0.65 -15.53
CA ASP A 12 11.13 -1.89 -14.78
C ASP A 12 11.50 -1.62 -13.31
N ASP A 13 11.91 -0.40 -12.99
CA ASP A 13 12.28 0.05 -11.65
C ASP A 13 11.13 0.72 -10.85
N GLU A 14 9.91 0.71 -11.37
CA GLU A 14 8.73 1.23 -10.65
C GLU A 14 8.23 0.31 -9.54
N ALA A 15 8.54 -0.99 -9.60
CA ALA A 15 8.04 -1.93 -8.61
C ALA A 15 8.56 -1.56 -7.22
N PRO A 16 7.70 -1.54 -6.19
CA PRO A 16 8.15 -1.29 -4.84
C PRO A 16 9.06 -2.43 -4.38
N TYR A 17 10.02 -2.10 -3.55
CA TYR A 17 10.90 -3.06 -2.90
C TYR A 17 11.04 -2.75 -1.41
N TYR A 18 11.29 -3.77 -0.61
CA TYR A 18 11.50 -3.63 0.82
C TYR A 18 13.00 -3.40 1.09
N ASP A 19 13.32 -2.30 1.78
CA ASP A 19 14.67 -1.94 2.18
C ASP A 19 14.71 -1.65 3.69
N GLU A 20 14.98 -2.70 4.45
CA GLU A 20 15.02 -2.61 5.91
C GLU A 20 16.14 -1.70 6.40
N GLU A 21 17.28 -1.66 5.71
CA GLU A 21 18.41 -0.82 6.11
C GLU A 21 18.06 0.68 6.01
N ARG A 22 17.29 1.05 4.99
CA ARG A 22 16.75 2.42 4.90
C ARG A 22 15.75 2.72 6.00
N LEU A 23 14.88 1.78 6.33
CA LEU A 23 13.91 1.96 7.41
C LEU A 23 14.61 2.12 8.77
N LYS A 24 15.69 1.39 9.02
CA LYS A 24 16.52 1.54 10.24
C LYS A 24 17.16 2.91 10.39
N MET A 25 17.35 3.64 9.30
CA MET A 25 17.89 5.00 9.34
C MET A 25 16.88 6.03 9.86
N ILE A 26 15.61 5.68 9.95
CA ILE A 26 14.55 6.59 10.41
C ILE A 26 14.54 6.57 11.95
N ASP A 27 14.95 7.69 12.54
CA ASP A 27 14.83 7.88 13.98
C ASP A 27 13.39 8.31 14.32
N LYS A 28 12.63 7.40 14.92
CA LYS A 28 11.23 7.63 15.29
C LYS A 28 11.02 8.77 16.31
N THR A 29 12.06 9.15 17.04
CA THR A 29 11.99 10.28 17.99
C THR A 29 12.08 11.63 17.30
N VAL A 30 12.69 11.67 16.13
CA VAL A 30 12.87 12.87 15.30
C VAL A 30 11.85 12.92 14.17
N CYS A 31 11.57 11.77 13.56
CA CYS A 31 10.67 11.64 12.42
C CYS A 31 9.69 10.47 12.67
N PRO A 32 8.66 10.68 13.53
CA PRO A 32 7.65 9.65 13.74
C PRO A 32 6.86 9.43 12.46
N ILE A 33 6.62 8.15 12.12
CA ILE A 33 5.72 7.78 11.02
C ILE A 33 4.40 7.37 11.65
N ASP A 34 3.38 8.18 11.45
CA ASP A 34 2.01 7.95 11.91
C ASP A 34 1.02 7.71 10.76
N ILE A 35 1.39 8.15 9.55
CA ILE A 35 0.58 8.00 8.33
C ILE A 35 1.46 7.44 7.22
N VAL A 36 0.92 6.43 6.50
CA VAL A 36 1.52 5.88 5.28
C VAL A 36 0.59 6.13 4.10
N CYS A 37 1.15 6.55 2.97
CA CYS A 37 0.47 6.63 1.68
C CYS A 37 1.22 5.76 0.68
N SER A 38 0.51 4.85 0.03
CA SER A 38 1.10 3.92 -0.93
C SER A 38 0.17 3.66 -2.11
N HIS A 39 0.72 3.08 -3.18
CA HIS A 39 -0.09 2.73 -4.36
C HIS A 39 -1.11 1.64 -4.03
N THR A 40 -0.65 0.55 -3.39
CA THR A 40 -1.50 -0.50 -2.82
C THR A 40 -1.25 -0.62 -1.30
N ALA A 41 -1.86 -1.59 -0.64
CA ALA A 41 -1.74 -1.80 0.80
C ALA A 41 -1.30 -3.24 1.11
N PRO A 42 -0.97 -3.54 2.38
CA PRO A 42 -0.70 -4.91 2.82
C PRO A 42 -1.76 -5.92 2.36
N SER A 43 -1.37 -7.17 2.21
CA SER A 43 -2.21 -8.23 1.64
C SER A 43 -3.47 -8.53 2.45
N PHE A 44 -3.47 -8.22 3.74
CA PHE A 44 -4.62 -8.38 4.63
C PHE A 44 -5.67 -7.26 4.49
N CYS A 45 -5.38 -6.18 3.75
CA CYS A 45 -6.31 -5.09 3.51
C CYS A 45 -7.27 -5.40 2.35
N TYR A 46 -8.45 -4.76 2.39
CA TYR A 46 -9.40 -4.83 1.27
C TYR A 46 -8.79 -4.23 -0.03
N PRO A 47 -9.07 -4.76 -1.22
CA PRO A 47 -9.75 -6.02 -1.51
C PRO A 47 -8.81 -7.22 -1.29
N GLN A 48 -9.32 -8.25 -0.63
CA GLN A 48 -8.58 -9.50 -0.37
C GLN A 48 -8.71 -10.49 -1.53
N THR A 49 -9.61 -10.24 -2.47
CA THR A 49 -9.86 -11.07 -3.64
C THR A 49 -9.33 -10.44 -4.91
N LYS A 50 -8.96 -11.27 -5.88
CA LYS A 50 -8.49 -10.85 -7.20
C LYS A 50 -9.62 -10.76 -8.22
N GLU A 51 -10.82 -10.40 -7.77
CA GLU A 51 -11.98 -10.22 -8.67
C GLU A 51 -11.69 -9.17 -9.75
N GLY A 52 -12.08 -9.47 -10.99
CA GLY A 52 -11.91 -8.57 -12.12
C GLY A 52 -10.55 -8.61 -12.80
N LEU A 53 -9.65 -9.51 -12.38
CA LEU A 53 -8.33 -9.66 -13.01
C LEU A 53 -8.36 -10.51 -14.30
N ASP A 54 -9.40 -11.31 -14.52
CA ASP A 54 -9.44 -12.29 -15.63
C ASP A 54 -9.12 -11.67 -16.99
N TYR A 55 -9.70 -10.51 -17.28
CA TYR A 55 -9.40 -9.77 -18.52
C TYR A 55 -7.91 -9.40 -18.64
N TRP A 56 -7.32 -8.91 -17.57
CA TRP A 56 -5.93 -8.45 -17.56
C TRP A 56 -4.92 -9.59 -17.56
N LEU A 57 -5.27 -10.74 -16.97
CA LEU A 57 -4.46 -11.96 -17.00
C LEU A 57 -4.30 -12.54 -18.40
N THR A 58 -5.22 -12.26 -19.32
CA THR A 58 -5.08 -12.65 -20.73
C THR A 58 -3.96 -11.88 -21.44
N HIS A 59 -3.62 -10.68 -20.93
CA HIS A 59 -2.60 -9.79 -21.49
C HIS A 59 -1.26 -9.83 -20.75
N ASP A 60 -1.29 -10.19 -19.47
CA ASP A 60 -0.10 -10.32 -18.63
C ASP A 60 -0.28 -11.51 -17.67
N LYS A 61 0.37 -12.62 -17.99
CA LYS A 61 0.28 -13.87 -17.22
C LYS A 61 0.92 -13.74 -15.82
N ASN A 62 1.85 -12.82 -15.65
CA ASN A 62 2.57 -12.61 -14.39
C ASN A 62 1.86 -11.61 -13.47
N LEU A 63 0.80 -10.96 -13.93
CA LEU A 63 0.12 -9.91 -13.18
C LEU A 63 -0.31 -10.34 -11.77
N SER A 64 -0.78 -11.57 -11.62
CA SER A 64 -1.20 -12.08 -10.30
C SER A 64 -0.03 -12.19 -9.33
N GLU A 65 1.11 -12.67 -9.80
CA GLU A 65 2.34 -12.78 -9.00
C GLU A 65 2.92 -11.40 -8.69
N ASP A 66 2.94 -10.51 -9.66
CA ASP A 66 3.40 -9.13 -9.48
C ASP A 66 2.59 -8.40 -8.41
N LEU A 67 1.26 -8.56 -8.42
CA LEU A 67 0.38 -7.97 -7.40
C LEU A 67 0.62 -8.57 -6.01
N ASP A 68 0.82 -9.87 -5.92
CA ASP A 68 1.12 -10.53 -4.65
C ASP A 68 2.47 -10.06 -4.09
N ASN A 69 3.48 -9.95 -4.95
CA ASN A 69 4.80 -9.47 -4.57
C ASN A 69 4.77 -8.01 -4.11
N GLU A 70 4.03 -7.16 -4.82
CA GLU A 70 3.84 -5.77 -4.45
C GLU A 70 3.20 -5.65 -3.05
N ARG A 71 2.11 -6.36 -2.80
CA ARG A 71 1.42 -6.33 -1.50
C ARG A 71 2.29 -6.90 -0.38
N LYS A 72 3.11 -7.91 -0.66
CA LYS A 72 4.05 -8.47 0.30
C LYS A 72 5.13 -7.47 0.75
N VAL A 73 5.56 -6.57 -0.13
CA VAL A 73 6.45 -5.47 0.26
C VAL A 73 5.79 -4.61 1.34
N PHE A 74 4.51 -4.29 1.18
CA PHE A 74 3.77 -3.51 2.17
C PHE A 74 3.47 -4.30 3.45
N ASP A 75 3.30 -5.62 3.38
CA ASP A 75 3.25 -6.48 4.58
C ASP A 75 4.53 -6.33 5.42
N ASN A 76 5.68 -6.36 4.77
CA ASN A 76 6.97 -6.23 5.43
C ASN A 76 7.16 -4.82 6.03
N ILE A 77 6.78 -3.77 5.32
CA ILE A 77 6.84 -2.39 5.82
C ILE A 77 5.92 -2.23 7.04
N TYR A 78 4.69 -2.73 6.96
CA TYR A 78 3.74 -2.67 8.08
C TYR A 78 4.30 -3.38 9.31
N SER A 79 4.79 -4.62 9.15
CA SER A 79 5.38 -5.40 10.23
C SER A 79 6.56 -4.67 10.86
N TYR A 80 7.45 -4.12 10.05
CA TYR A 80 8.59 -3.34 10.53
C TYR A 80 8.14 -2.14 11.40
N LEU A 81 7.20 -1.35 10.91
CA LEU A 81 6.70 -0.17 11.63
C LEU A 81 6.07 -0.55 12.97
N LYS A 82 5.24 -1.59 13.00
CA LYS A 82 4.59 -2.06 14.23
C LYS A 82 5.59 -2.65 15.23
N GLU A 83 6.52 -3.48 14.78
CA GLU A 83 7.52 -4.13 15.63
C GLU A 83 8.55 -3.13 16.21
N ASN A 84 8.82 -2.05 15.51
CA ASN A 84 9.76 -1.02 15.94
C ASN A 84 9.09 0.15 16.68
N GLY A 85 7.82 0.01 17.03
CA GLY A 85 7.11 0.95 17.90
C GLY A 85 6.77 2.29 17.27
N PHE A 86 6.55 2.34 15.94
CA PHE A 86 5.92 3.46 15.29
C PHE A 86 4.42 3.45 15.58
N GLU A 87 3.88 4.60 15.97
CA GLU A 87 2.45 4.76 16.30
C GLU A 87 1.64 5.05 15.03
N LEU A 88 1.55 4.03 14.17
CA LEU A 88 0.82 4.13 12.91
C LEU A 88 -0.68 4.28 13.17
N SER A 89 -1.27 5.38 12.70
CA SER A 89 -2.69 5.70 12.87
C SER A 89 -3.50 5.49 11.60
N LYS A 90 -2.88 5.72 10.43
CA LYS A 90 -3.59 5.71 9.15
C LYS A 90 -2.71 5.16 8.02
N TRP A 91 -3.34 4.44 7.11
CA TRP A 91 -2.75 3.99 5.85
C TRP A 91 -3.70 4.28 4.69
N CYS A 92 -3.29 5.15 3.77
CA CYS A 92 -4.07 5.51 2.60
C CYS A 92 -3.50 4.83 1.36
N TYR A 93 -4.36 4.27 0.54
CA TYR A 93 -3.95 3.59 -0.69
C TYR A 93 -5.03 3.70 -1.78
N GLY A 94 -4.67 3.38 -3.03
CA GLY A 94 -5.56 3.46 -4.17
C GLY A 94 -5.53 2.19 -5.03
N HIS A 95 -5.24 2.32 -6.31
CA HIS A 95 -5.10 1.27 -7.32
C HIS A 95 -6.39 0.53 -7.70
N PHE A 96 -7.23 0.15 -6.76
CA PHE A 96 -8.38 -0.73 -6.98
C PHE A 96 -9.64 -0.04 -7.49
N HIS A 97 -9.62 1.29 -7.65
CA HIS A 97 -10.76 2.09 -8.12
C HIS A 97 -12.04 1.83 -7.32
N LYS A 98 -11.91 1.74 -6.03
CA LYS A 98 -12.98 1.52 -5.06
C LYS A 98 -12.75 2.41 -3.85
N HIS A 99 -13.78 2.57 -3.06
CA HIS A 99 -13.69 3.25 -1.78
C HIS A 99 -14.02 2.29 -0.66
N ASN A 100 -13.15 2.20 0.33
CA ASN A 100 -13.37 1.40 1.53
C ASN A 100 -12.60 1.96 2.71
N THR A 101 -13.15 1.80 3.90
CA THR A 101 -12.46 2.13 5.15
C THR A 101 -12.61 0.96 6.10
N GLU A 102 -11.50 0.52 6.67
CA GLU A 102 -11.47 -0.54 7.66
C GLU A 102 -10.46 -0.21 8.76
N TYR A 103 -10.63 -0.83 9.91
CA TYR A 103 -9.72 -0.71 11.05
C TYR A 103 -9.11 -2.06 11.36
N ILE A 104 -7.78 -2.13 11.35
CA ILE A 104 -7.02 -3.35 11.64
C ILE A 104 -5.92 -2.97 12.62
N ASP A 105 -5.87 -3.65 13.76
CA ASP A 105 -4.90 -3.41 14.84
C ASP A 105 -4.74 -1.93 15.23
N GLY A 106 -5.85 -1.20 15.28
CA GLY A 106 -5.88 0.21 15.63
C GLY A 106 -5.48 1.17 14.50
N VAL A 107 -5.11 0.67 13.34
CA VAL A 107 -4.77 1.47 12.16
C VAL A 107 -5.99 1.61 11.25
N LYS A 108 -6.27 2.83 10.82
CA LYS A 108 -7.32 3.13 9.85
C LYS A 108 -6.78 2.97 8.44
N PHE A 109 -7.22 1.93 7.73
CA PHE A 109 -6.91 1.72 6.32
C PHE A 109 -7.98 2.37 5.43
N CYS A 110 -7.56 3.27 4.54
CA CYS A 110 -8.42 4.03 3.65
C CYS A 110 -8.08 3.72 2.20
N LEU A 111 -8.89 2.89 1.54
CA LEU A 111 -8.86 2.75 0.09
C LEU A 111 -9.61 3.91 -0.55
N LEU A 112 -8.96 4.61 -1.46
CA LEU A 112 -9.48 5.80 -2.13
C LEU A 112 -9.75 5.51 -3.61
N ASP A 113 -10.95 5.86 -4.05
CA ASP A 113 -11.30 5.91 -5.47
C ASP A 113 -10.72 7.17 -6.12
N MET A 114 -10.69 7.22 -7.45
CA MET A 114 -10.05 8.29 -8.25
C MET A 114 -10.50 9.70 -7.89
N ASP A 115 -11.76 9.86 -7.51
CA ASP A 115 -12.36 11.17 -7.18
C ASP A 115 -12.54 11.41 -5.67
N ARG A 116 -11.90 10.59 -4.84
CA ARG A 116 -12.04 10.66 -3.38
C ARG A 116 -10.77 11.18 -2.73
N GLY A 117 -10.96 12.10 -1.80
CA GLY A 117 -9.92 12.56 -0.89
C GLY A 117 -10.21 12.14 0.54
N VAL A 118 -9.19 12.08 1.35
CA VAL A 118 -9.30 11.92 2.80
C VAL A 118 -8.51 13.04 3.48
N LYS A 119 -9.07 13.59 4.54
CA LYS A 119 -8.30 14.50 5.39
C LYS A 119 -7.26 13.71 6.15
N LEU A 120 -6.02 14.16 6.07
CA LEU A 120 -4.92 13.68 6.88
C LEU A 120 -4.86 14.47 8.19
N ASP A 121 -6.02 14.68 8.83
CA ASP A 121 -6.03 15.33 10.14
C ASP A 121 -5.28 14.40 11.10
N THR A 122 -4.10 14.82 11.47
CA THR A 122 -3.48 14.38 12.70
C THR A 122 -4.30 14.99 13.84
N GLU A 123 -5.41 14.40 14.20
CA GLU A 123 -5.93 14.64 15.53
C GLU A 123 -4.85 14.10 16.47
N CYS A 124 -4.07 15.02 17.02
CA CYS A 124 -3.27 14.72 18.17
C CYS A 124 -4.23 14.11 19.18
N ILE A 125 -4.10 12.82 19.41
CA ILE A 125 -4.75 12.15 20.52
C ILE A 125 -4.07 12.75 21.75
N ASN A 126 -4.73 13.74 22.32
CA ASN A 126 -4.35 14.27 23.63
C ASN A 126 -4.62 13.20 24.69
#